data_8e4fce41da49a2dbeb0ee7aa1be0a2d0
#
_entry.id   8e4fce41da49a2dbeb0ee7aa1be0a2d0
#
_cell.length_a   1.000
_cell.length_b   1.000
_cell.length_c   1.000
_cell.angle_alpha   90.00
_cell.angle_beta   90.00
_cell.angle_gamma   90.00
#
_symmetry.space_group_name_H-M   'P 1'
#
loop_
_entity.id
_entity.type
_entity.pdbx_description
1 polymer ?
#
loop_
_entity_poly.entity_id
_entity_poly.type
_entity_poly.pdbx_seq_one_letter_code
_entity_poly.pdbx_strand_id
1 'polypeptide(L)' 'MPQTMEDYLLAQLNEEVILKDGTQLKAADGHVMTKQEAIATNLINLAMKGDTKAAQYIQNIQLRAQMKKK' A
#
# COMPACT_ATOMS: atom_id res chain seq x y z
N MET A 1 -19.47 -11.71 2.28
CA MET A 1 -19.76 -10.31 2.69
C MET A 1 -18.86 -9.87 3.82
N PRO A 2 -18.27 -8.68 3.75
CA PRO A 2 -17.53 -8.15 4.89
C PRO A 2 -18.47 -7.96 6.07
N GLN A 3 -18.07 -8.38 7.24
CA GLN A 3 -18.91 -8.30 8.43
C GLN A 3 -18.47 -7.17 9.37
N THR A 4 -17.26 -6.66 9.19
CA THR A 4 -16.72 -5.60 10.01
C THR A 4 -16.10 -4.53 9.13
N MET A 5 -15.84 -3.37 9.72
CA MET A 5 -15.12 -2.29 9.03
C MET A 5 -13.76 -2.77 8.55
N GLU A 6 -13.10 -3.58 9.36
CA GLU A 6 -11.79 -4.12 9.02
C GLU A 6 -11.85 -5.03 7.79
N ASP A 7 -12.84 -5.93 7.75
CA ASP A 7 -13.02 -6.82 6.61
C ASP A 7 -13.32 -6.03 5.34
N TYR A 8 -14.15 -5.01 5.45
CA TYR A 8 -14.48 -4.15 4.32
C TYR A 8 -13.24 -3.43 3.81
N LEU A 9 -12.44 -2.88 4.73
CA LEU A 9 -11.22 -2.17 4.37
C LEU A 9 -10.24 -3.09 3.65
N LEU A 10 -10.04 -4.30 4.16
CA LEU A 10 -9.14 -5.26 3.53
C LEU A 10 -9.61 -5.63 2.13
N ALA A 11 -10.91 -5.80 1.95
CA ALA A 11 -11.46 -6.09 0.62
C ALA A 11 -11.18 -4.93 -0.34
N GLN A 12 -11.37 -3.69 0.10
CA GLN A 12 -11.10 -2.52 -0.72
C GLN A 12 -9.63 -2.41 -1.10
N LEU A 13 -8.74 -2.71 -0.17
CA LEU A 13 -7.31 -2.62 -0.42
C LEU A 13 -6.82 -3.61 -1.47
N ASN A 14 -7.53 -4.71 -1.65
CA ASN A 14 -7.18 -5.72 -2.64
C ASN A 14 -7.76 -5.44 -4.03
N GLU A 15 -8.57 -4.39 -4.18
CA GLU A 15 -9.13 -4.02 -5.46
C GLU A 15 -8.08 -3.34 -6.34
N GLU A 16 -8.17 -3.57 -7.64
CA GLU A 16 -7.30 -2.92 -8.60
C GLU A 16 -7.60 -1.43 -8.72
N VAL A 17 -6.55 -0.65 -8.95
CA VAL A 17 -6.70 0.79 -9.12
C VAL A 17 -7.10 1.09 -10.55
N ILE A 18 -8.26 1.75 -10.71
CA ILE A 18 -8.73 2.19 -12.01
C ILE A 18 -8.80 3.72 -11.96
N LEU A 19 -8.10 4.36 -12.88
CA LEU A 19 -8.05 5.82 -12.96
C LEU A 19 -9.35 6.36 -13.57
N LYS A 20 -9.54 7.67 -13.46
CA LYS A 20 -10.79 8.30 -13.92
C LYS A 20 -11.07 8.07 -15.39
N ASP A 21 -10.05 7.92 -16.19
CA ASP A 21 -10.18 7.68 -17.63
C ASP A 21 -10.34 6.20 -17.98
N GLY A 22 -10.45 5.33 -16.97
CA GLY A 22 -10.60 3.91 -17.17
C GLY A 22 -9.28 3.15 -17.30
N THR A 23 -8.17 3.85 -17.26
CA THR A 23 -6.85 3.21 -17.36
C THR A 23 -6.50 2.54 -16.04
N GLN A 24 -5.89 1.36 -16.12
CA GLN A 24 -5.40 0.67 -14.94
C GLN A 24 -4.00 1.16 -14.58
N LEU A 25 -3.76 1.34 -13.28
CA LEU A 25 -2.44 1.73 -12.80
C LEU A 25 -1.57 0.48 -12.72
N LYS A 26 -0.41 0.53 -13.40
CA LYS A 26 0.47 -0.63 -13.46
C LYS A 26 1.78 -0.37 -12.75
N ALA A 27 2.32 -1.42 -12.14
CA ALA A 27 3.64 -1.39 -11.51
C ALA A 27 4.73 -1.49 -12.59
N ALA A 28 5.98 -1.35 -12.15
CA ALA A 28 7.13 -1.37 -13.06
C ALA A 28 7.23 -2.68 -13.85
N ASP A 29 6.78 -3.80 -13.25
CA ASP A 29 6.83 -5.11 -13.90
C ASP A 29 5.61 -5.37 -14.78
N GLY A 30 4.70 -4.41 -14.90
CA GLY A 30 3.55 -4.50 -15.79
C GLY A 30 2.28 -5.05 -15.16
N HIS A 31 2.30 -5.54 -13.92
CA HIS A 31 1.07 -6.03 -13.31
C HIS A 31 0.19 -4.85 -12.86
N VAL A 32 -1.13 -5.08 -12.83
CA VAL A 32 -2.08 -4.07 -12.38
C VAL A 32 -1.97 -3.92 -10.86
N MET A 33 -1.76 -2.70 -10.39
CA MET A 33 -1.60 -2.44 -8.97
C MET A 33 -2.93 -2.49 -8.24
N THR A 34 -2.91 -3.06 -7.04
CA THR A 34 -4.05 -2.95 -6.13
C THR A 34 -3.98 -1.62 -5.39
N LYS A 35 -5.08 -1.25 -4.74
CA LYS A 35 -5.11 -0.04 -3.94
C LYS A 35 -4.05 -0.06 -2.83
N GLN A 36 -3.84 -1.22 -2.24
CA GLN A 36 -2.81 -1.39 -1.20
C GLN A 36 -1.42 -1.07 -1.74
N GLU A 37 -1.10 -1.58 -2.94
CA GLU A 37 0.19 -1.32 -3.55
C GLU A 37 0.37 0.16 -3.90
N ALA A 38 -0.67 0.81 -4.38
CA ALA A 38 -0.61 2.23 -4.71
C ALA A 38 -0.37 3.07 -3.47
N ILE A 39 -1.02 2.74 -2.36
CA ILE A 39 -0.83 3.45 -1.10
C ILE A 39 0.59 3.25 -0.59
N ALA A 40 1.10 2.01 -0.65
CA ALA A 40 2.46 1.71 -0.21
C ALA A 40 3.49 2.48 -1.04
N THR A 41 3.30 2.52 -2.35
CA THR A 41 4.19 3.26 -3.24
C THR A 41 4.20 4.75 -2.91
N ASN A 42 3.02 5.32 -2.67
CA ASN A 42 2.93 6.73 -2.30
C ASN A 42 3.63 7.01 -0.97
N LEU A 43 3.47 6.12 -0.01
CA LEU A 43 4.11 6.26 1.30
C LEU A 43 5.63 6.24 1.17
N ILE A 44 6.15 5.32 0.36
CA ILE A 44 7.59 5.24 0.10
C ILE A 44 8.09 6.52 -0.55
N ASN A 45 7.36 7.05 -1.53
CA ASN A 45 7.74 8.28 -2.21
C ASN A 45 7.77 9.46 -1.24
N LEU A 46 6.81 9.55 -0.33
CA LEU A 46 6.79 10.59 0.68
C LEU A 46 8.02 10.50 1.59
N ALA A 47 8.37 9.30 2.02
CA ALA A 47 9.54 9.09 2.86
C ALA A 47 10.82 9.52 2.14
N MET A 48 10.93 9.21 0.85
CA MET A 48 12.09 9.59 0.05
C MET A 48 12.19 11.10 -0.14
N LYS A 49 11.07 11.80 -0.09
CA LYS A 49 11.05 13.26 -0.20
C LYS A 49 11.36 13.96 1.12
N GLY A 50 11.52 13.20 2.19
CA GLY A 50 11.89 13.76 3.49
C GLY A 50 10.78 13.83 4.50
N ASP A 51 9.62 13.22 4.23
CA ASP A 51 8.54 13.15 5.21
C ASP A 51 8.95 12.22 6.35
N THR A 52 9.20 12.80 7.53
CA THR A 52 9.70 12.03 8.66
C THR A 52 8.67 11.07 9.22
N LYS A 53 7.39 11.44 9.18
CA LYS A 53 6.34 10.54 9.67
C LYS A 53 6.21 9.30 8.79
N ALA A 54 6.27 9.50 7.47
CA ALA A 54 6.22 8.38 6.53
C ALA A 54 7.44 7.47 6.72
N ALA A 55 8.61 8.05 6.89
CA ALA A 55 9.84 7.29 7.13
C ALA A 55 9.75 6.47 8.41
N GLN A 56 9.26 7.06 9.48
CA GLN A 56 9.10 6.38 10.77
C GLN A 56 8.11 5.22 10.65
N TYR A 57 7.01 5.44 9.94
CA TYR A 57 6.01 4.40 9.75
C TYR A 57 6.61 3.20 9.02
N ILE A 58 7.37 3.46 7.97
CA ILE A 58 8.05 2.40 7.21
C ILE A 58 9.05 1.66 8.08
N GLN A 59 9.86 2.39 8.86
CA GLN A 59 10.83 1.79 9.75
C GLN A 59 10.17 0.88 10.79
N ASN A 60 9.02 1.31 11.33
CA ASN A 60 8.29 0.50 12.29
C ASN A 60 7.80 -0.81 11.68
N ILE A 61 7.34 -0.76 10.43
CA ILE A 61 6.91 -1.96 9.72
C ILE A 61 8.10 -2.90 9.51
N GLN A 62 9.25 -2.35 9.12
CA GLN A 62 10.47 -3.15 8.91
C GLN A 62 10.91 -3.83 10.19
N LEU A 63 10.86 -3.11 11.31
CA LEU A 63 11.25 -3.67 12.59
C LEU A 63 10.31 -4.82 13.00
N ARG A 64 9.01 -4.64 12.80
CA ARG A 64 8.05 -5.70 13.10
C ARG A 64 8.28 -6.94 12.25
N ALA A 65 8.59 -6.72 10.97
CA ALA A 65 8.86 -7.85 10.08
C ALA A 65 10.12 -8.62 10.52
N GLN A 66 11.14 -7.90 10.95
CA GLN A 66 12.37 -8.53 11.44
C GLN A 66 12.13 -9.31 12.72
N MET A 67 11.28 -8.78 13.60
CA MET A 67 10.98 -9.45 14.87
C MET A 67 10.19 -10.73 14.66
N LYS A 68 9.35 -10.78 13.63
CA LYS A 68 8.58 -11.98 13.32
C LYS A 68 9.41 -13.03 12.59
N LYS A 69 10.48 -12.63 12.01
CA LYS A 69 11.32 -13.52 11.20
C LYS A 69 12.24 -14.31 12.10
N LYS A 70 12.22 -15.59 11.93
CA LYS A 70 13.04 -16.50 12.73
C LYS A 70 14.07 -17.19 11.88
#